data_ff1b4747c7e4661479bfddb0dc15444d
#
_entry.id   ff1b4747c7e4661479bfddb0dc15444d
#
_cell.length_a   1.000
_cell.length_b   1.000
_cell.length_c   1.000
_cell.angle_alpha   90.00
_cell.angle_beta   90.00
_cell.angle_gamma   90.00
#
_symmetry.space_group_name_H-M   'P 1'
#
loop_
_entity.id
_entity.type
_entity.pdbx_description
1 polymer ?
#
loop_
_entity_poly.entity_id
_entity_poly.type
_entity_poly.pdbx_seq_one_letter_code
_entity_poly.pdbx_strand_id
1 'polypeptide(L)'
;IAGLDVLSRELFRASSGALVMALLAQNQGAKSLAEFLAKVAVFEGEQMILLRTHFPQANLGPKGLERWWMLQVAALSEKKLSEAMTIPETDERLSEILELHLENENEEAFRVSLESWRQVAGRESKEERIESIRPANDLLAHLSFRCFPTFRPVIAGYLKILSDIADGKTDEVEEMIENPMFLHIDCLLY
;
A
#
# COMPACT_ATOMS: atom_id res chain seq x y z
N ILE A 1 8.07 12.70 17.21
CA ILE A 1 8.22 12.15 15.83
C ILE A 1 8.97 13.12 14.91
N ALA A 2 8.95 14.44 15.19
CA ALA A 2 9.58 15.47 14.37
C ALA A 2 11.13 15.44 14.32
N GLY A 3 11.81 14.57 15.05
CA GLY A 3 13.29 14.44 15.06
C GLY A 3 13.82 13.11 14.53
N LEU A 4 12.92 12.22 14.08
CA LEU A 4 13.34 10.91 13.54
C LEU A 4 13.74 11.04 12.06
N ASP A 5 14.76 10.25 11.64
CA ASP A 5 15.06 10.08 10.22
C ASP A 5 13.92 9.38 9.46
N VAL A 6 13.99 9.34 8.14
CA VAL A 6 12.92 8.78 7.29
C VAL A 6 12.67 7.31 7.62
N LEU A 7 13.74 6.50 7.77
CA LEU A 7 13.63 5.07 8.04
C LEU A 7 12.96 4.81 9.40
N SER A 8 13.39 5.53 10.44
CA SER A 8 12.79 5.44 11.78
C SER A 8 11.32 5.83 11.81
N ARG A 9 10.92 6.83 11.02
CA ARG A 9 9.49 7.20 10.87
C ARG A 9 8.66 6.11 10.20
N GLU A 10 9.16 5.53 9.14
CA GLU A 10 8.46 4.43 8.44
C GLU A 10 8.38 3.18 9.31
N LEU A 11 9.44 2.82 10.02
CA LEU A 11 9.44 1.72 10.98
C LEU A 11 8.43 1.96 12.11
N PHE A 12 8.38 3.19 12.65
CA PHE A 12 7.40 3.56 13.67
C PHE A 12 5.96 3.44 13.16
N ARG A 13 5.68 3.94 11.96
CA ARG A 13 4.35 3.83 11.33
C ARG A 13 3.94 2.37 11.11
N ALA A 14 4.83 1.58 10.54
CA ALA A 14 4.59 0.16 10.30
C ALA A 14 4.33 -0.62 11.60
N SER A 15 5.16 -0.39 12.62
CA SER A 15 5.02 -1.02 13.94
C SER A 15 3.73 -0.60 14.65
N SER A 16 3.37 0.69 14.55
CA SER A 16 2.12 1.20 15.12
C SER A 16 0.89 0.60 14.42
N GLY A 17 0.91 0.51 13.09
CA GLY A 17 -0.14 -0.14 12.32
C GLY A 17 -0.29 -1.62 12.66
N ALA A 18 0.83 -2.35 12.75
CA ALA A 18 0.85 -3.74 13.16
C ALA A 18 0.30 -3.94 14.58
N LEU A 19 0.63 -3.04 15.52
CA LEU A 19 0.09 -3.08 16.88
C LEU A 19 -1.45 -2.92 16.87
N VAL A 20 -1.96 -1.93 16.16
CA VAL A 20 -3.43 -1.73 16.05
C VAL A 20 -4.10 -2.97 15.46
N MET A 21 -3.55 -3.55 14.40
CA MET A 21 -4.07 -4.77 13.78
C MET A 21 -4.04 -5.96 14.76
N ALA A 22 -2.95 -6.12 15.52
CA ALA A 22 -2.82 -7.16 16.53
C ALA A 22 -3.83 -7.02 17.67
N LEU A 23 -4.13 -5.79 18.10
CA LEU A 23 -5.15 -5.50 19.10
C LEU A 23 -6.57 -5.73 18.58
N LEU A 24 -6.86 -5.34 17.34
CA LEU A 24 -8.14 -5.58 16.68
C LEU A 24 -8.43 -7.07 16.48
N ALA A 25 -7.39 -7.88 16.24
CA ALA A 25 -7.50 -9.34 16.08
C ALA A 25 -7.81 -10.08 17.40
N GLN A 26 -7.69 -9.43 18.58
CA GLN A 26 -8.07 -10.03 19.86
C GLN A 26 -9.58 -10.20 19.97
N ASN A 27 -10.01 -11.11 20.85
CA ASN A 27 -11.44 -11.27 21.14
C ASN A 27 -12.02 -9.94 21.64
N GLN A 28 -13.11 -9.47 21.01
CA GLN A 28 -13.70 -8.14 21.24
C GLN A 28 -12.71 -6.97 21.02
N GLY A 29 -11.66 -7.17 20.21
CA GLY A 29 -10.57 -6.21 20.02
C GLY A 29 -11.04 -4.82 19.60
N ALA A 30 -12.01 -4.71 18.70
CA ALA A 30 -12.56 -3.42 18.26
C ALA A 30 -13.22 -2.65 19.43
N LYS A 31 -14.00 -3.33 20.27
CA LYS A 31 -14.65 -2.73 21.45
C LYS A 31 -13.60 -2.30 22.48
N SER A 32 -12.68 -3.20 22.83
CA SER A 32 -11.60 -2.93 23.79
C SER A 32 -10.70 -1.77 23.33
N LEU A 33 -10.40 -1.69 22.04
CA LEU A 33 -9.60 -0.59 21.48
C LEU A 33 -10.36 0.73 21.53
N ALA A 34 -11.66 0.76 21.20
CA ALA A 34 -12.47 1.96 21.31
C ALA A 34 -12.55 2.48 22.75
N GLU A 35 -12.75 1.58 23.72
CA GLU A 35 -12.77 1.93 25.15
C GLU A 35 -11.41 2.42 25.66
N PHE A 36 -10.32 1.81 25.21
CA PHE A 36 -8.96 2.27 25.49
C PHE A 36 -8.72 3.68 24.93
N LEU A 37 -9.03 3.91 23.66
CA LEU A 37 -8.82 5.22 23.01
C LEU A 37 -9.66 6.33 23.68
N ALA A 38 -10.88 6.04 24.10
CA ALA A 38 -11.72 6.99 24.81
C ALA A 38 -11.14 7.43 26.17
N LYS A 39 -10.34 6.58 26.80
CA LYS A 39 -9.77 6.84 28.13
C LYS A 39 -8.33 7.35 28.07
N VAL A 40 -7.54 6.96 27.07
CA VAL A 40 -6.09 7.27 27.02
C VAL A 40 -5.78 8.76 27.05
N ALA A 41 -6.67 9.58 26.48
CA ALA A 41 -6.47 11.04 26.41
C ALA A 41 -6.62 11.73 27.78
N VAL A 42 -7.34 11.13 28.73
CA VAL A 42 -7.63 11.71 30.06
C VAL A 42 -6.98 10.89 31.19
N PHE A 43 -6.25 9.85 30.86
CA PHE A 43 -5.63 8.97 31.84
C PHE A 43 -4.27 9.52 32.29
N GLU A 44 -4.15 9.88 33.56
CA GLU A 44 -2.93 10.45 34.16
C GLU A 44 -1.90 9.39 34.64
N GLY A 45 -2.19 8.09 34.43
CA GLY A 45 -1.31 7.01 34.83
C GLY A 45 -0.42 6.50 33.67
N GLU A 46 0.30 5.41 33.95
CA GLU A 46 1.08 4.71 32.94
C GLU A 46 0.16 4.05 31.89
N GLN A 47 0.27 4.48 30.64
CA GLN A 47 -0.60 4.01 29.52
C GLN A 47 -0.57 2.49 29.34
N MET A 48 0.54 1.82 29.69
CA MET A 48 0.64 0.37 29.65
C MET A 48 -0.28 -0.32 30.66
N ILE A 49 -0.56 0.30 31.80
CA ILE A 49 -1.54 -0.23 32.78
C ILE A 49 -2.94 -0.18 32.18
N LEU A 50 -3.29 0.94 31.54
CA LEU A 50 -4.57 1.08 30.87
C LEU A 50 -4.73 0.06 29.74
N LEU A 51 -3.69 -0.12 28.91
CA LEU A 51 -3.70 -1.11 27.83
C LEU A 51 -3.91 -2.54 28.35
N ARG A 52 -3.21 -2.93 29.42
CA ARG A 52 -3.39 -4.24 30.07
C ARG A 52 -4.79 -4.45 30.61
N THR A 53 -5.42 -3.40 31.10
CA THR A 53 -6.81 -3.46 31.62
C THR A 53 -7.81 -3.76 30.51
N HIS A 54 -7.61 -3.19 29.33
CA HIS A 54 -8.49 -3.41 28.17
C HIS A 54 -8.15 -4.66 27.35
N PHE A 55 -6.91 -5.17 27.43
CA PHE A 55 -6.44 -6.36 26.73
C PHE A 55 -5.78 -7.38 27.67
N PRO A 56 -6.53 -7.92 28.64
CA PRO A 56 -5.97 -8.84 29.64
C PRO A 56 -5.42 -10.13 29.04
N GLN A 57 -6.00 -10.61 27.93
CA GLN A 57 -5.56 -11.84 27.26
C GLN A 57 -4.19 -11.69 26.59
N ALA A 58 -3.78 -10.48 26.24
CA ALA A 58 -2.50 -10.23 25.59
C ALA A 58 -1.29 -10.43 26.51
N ASN A 59 -1.52 -10.65 27.84
CA ASN A 59 -0.47 -10.88 28.84
C ASN A 59 0.72 -9.90 28.71
N LEU A 60 0.42 -8.61 28.64
CA LEU A 60 1.38 -7.52 28.38
C LEU A 60 2.28 -7.19 29.57
N GLY A 61 2.60 -8.18 30.41
CA GLY A 61 3.60 -8.06 31.48
C GLY A 61 5.01 -7.87 30.93
N PRO A 62 5.99 -7.42 31.75
CA PRO A 62 7.33 -7.07 31.27
C PRO A 62 8.03 -8.18 30.44
N LYS A 63 7.84 -9.45 30.83
CA LYS A 63 8.37 -10.61 30.10
C LYS A 63 7.39 -11.18 29.05
N GLY A 64 6.10 -10.85 29.15
CA GLY A 64 5.06 -11.33 28.26
C GLY A 64 4.90 -10.48 27.02
N LEU A 65 5.14 -9.17 27.12
CA LEU A 65 4.97 -8.22 26.02
C LEU A 65 5.83 -8.56 24.80
N GLU A 66 7.10 -8.81 25.01
CA GLU A 66 8.02 -9.11 23.90
C GLU A 66 7.61 -10.41 23.19
N ARG A 67 7.30 -11.45 23.95
CA ARG A 67 6.85 -12.74 23.41
C ARG A 67 5.53 -12.60 22.67
N TRP A 68 4.58 -11.88 23.27
CA TRP A 68 3.29 -11.60 22.63
C TRP A 68 3.49 -10.86 21.32
N TRP A 69 4.34 -9.80 21.33
CA TRP A 69 4.63 -9.02 20.13
C TRP A 69 5.26 -9.86 19.02
N MET A 70 6.27 -10.66 19.34
CA MET A 70 6.88 -11.56 18.36
C MET A 70 5.86 -12.53 17.74
N LEU A 71 4.96 -13.09 18.55
CA LEU A 71 3.89 -13.95 18.04
C LEU A 71 2.88 -13.21 17.15
N GLN A 72 2.54 -11.97 17.49
CA GLN A 72 1.66 -11.17 16.64
C GLN A 72 2.32 -10.82 15.32
N VAL A 73 3.59 -10.42 15.33
CA VAL A 73 4.33 -10.13 14.09
C VAL A 73 4.46 -11.38 13.22
N ALA A 74 4.76 -12.55 13.81
CA ALA A 74 4.80 -13.81 13.08
C ALA A 74 3.43 -14.14 12.45
N ALA A 75 2.34 -14.06 13.21
CA ALA A 75 0.98 -14.31 12.71
C ALA A 75 0.56 -13.33 11.61
N LEU A 76 0.93 -12.05 11.72
CA LEU A 76 0.69 -11.05 10.67
C LEU A 76 1.50 -11.34 9.42
N SER A 77 2.72 -11.85 9.56
CA SER A 77 3.58 -12.24 8.44
C SER A 77 3.02 -13.46 7.70
N GLU A 78 2.60 -14.49 8.44
CA GLU A 78 1.98 -15.68 7.86
C GLU A 78 0.69 -15.33 7.11
N LYS A 79 -0.17 -14.52 7.72
CA LYS A 79 -1.43 -14.08 7.09
C LYS A 79 -1.16 -13.28 5.82
N LYS A 80 -0.20 -12.36 5.83
CA LYS A 80 0.18 -11.58 4.64
C LYS A 80 0.76 -12.45 3.54
N LEU A 81 1.56 -13.45 3.86
CA LEU A 81 2.12 -14.40 2.88
C LEU A 81 1.03 -15.28 2.27
N SER A 82 0.05 -15.73 3.06
CA SER A 82 -1.08 -16.54 2.56
C SER A 82 -2.10 -15.74 1.74
N GLU A 83 -2.15 -14.42 1.92
CA GLU A 83 -3.04 -13.51 1.17
C GLU A 83 -2.30 -12.85 -0.02
N ALA A 84 -1.00 -13.01 -0.14
CA ALA A 84 -0.23 -12.51 -1.27
C ALA A 84 -0.54 -13.31 -2.53
N MET A 85 -0.70 -12.62 -3.63
CA MET A 85 -0.85 -13.23 -4.95
C MET A 85 0.43 -13.95 -5.35
N THR A 86 0.31 -14.99 -6.12
CA THR A 86 1.44 -15.67 -6.76
C THR A 86 2.07 -14.78 -7.84
N ILE A 87 3.24 -15.15 -8.34
CA ILE A 87 3.91 -14.44 -9.44
C ILE A 87 2.99 -14.33 -10.66
N PRO A 88 2.41 -15.46 -11.20
CA PRO A 88 1.52 -15.38 -12.36
C PRO A 88 0.27 -14.52 -12.12
N GLU A 89 -0.37 -14.65 -10.97
CA GLU A 89 -1.55 -13.85 -10.62
C GLU A 89 -1.21 -12.34 -10.52
N THR A 90 -0.03 -12.02 -9.99
CA THR A 90 0.42 -10.62 -9.89
C THR A 90 0.69 -10.05 -11.28
N ASP A 91 1.34 -10.81 -12.15
CA ASP A 91 1.69 -10.41 -13.50
C ASP A 91 0.44 -10.20 -14.37
N GLU A 92 -0.48 -11.16 -14.37
CA GLU A 92 -1.77 -11.06 -15.05
C GLU A 92 -2.54 -9.81 -14.59
N ARG A 93 -2.64 -9.62 -13.26
CA ARG A 93 -3.36 -8.48 -12.71
C ARG A 93 -2.70 -7.14 -13.00
N LEU A 94 -1.36 -7.09 -13.00
CA LEU A 94 -0.61 -5.91 -13.38
C LEU A 94 -0.86 -5.54 -14.84
N SER A 95 -0.79 -6.53 -15.73
CA SER A 95 -1.05 -6.34 -17.17
C SER A 95 -2.45 -5.79 -17.43
N GLU A 96 -3.49 -6.34 -16.75
CA GLU A 96 -4.86 -5.84 -16.85
C GLU A 96 -5.00 -4.38 -16.41
N ILE A 97 -4.30 -3.97 -15.33
CA ILE A 97 -4.38 -2.62 -14.77
C ILE A 97 -3.69 -1.61 -15.68
N LEU A 98 -2.63 -2.02 -16.38
CA LEU A 98 -1.89 -1.17 -17.30
C LEU A 98 -2.62 -0.95 -18.63
N GLU A 99 -3.76 -1.62 -18.86
CA GLU A 99 -4.71 -1.25 -19.90
C GLU A 99 -5.58 -0.08 -19.42
N LEU A 100 -5.22 1.14 -19.80
CA LEU A 100 -5.96 2.35 -19.43
C LEU A 100 -7.29 2.42 -20.18
N HIS A 101 -8.35 2.76 -19.47
CA HIS A 101 -9.67 2.98 -20.06
C HIS A 101 -9.86 4.47 -20.29
N LEU A 102 -9.94 4.85 -21.54
CA LEU A 102 -10.16 6.24 -21.96
C LEU A 102 -11.52 6.37 -22.62
N GLU A 103 -12.13 7.53 -22.47
CA GLU A 103 -13.36 7.91 -23.18
C GLU A 103 -12.98 8.88 -24.32
N ASN A 104 -13.58 8.69 -25.47
CA ASN A 104 -13.48 9.63 -26.58
C ASN A 104 -14.55 10.74 -26.45
N GLU A 105 -14.51 11.74 -27.33
CA GLU A 105 -15.49 12.85 -27.38
C GLU A 105 -16.96 12.39 -27.54
N ASN A 106 -17.18 11.16 -27.97
CA ASN A 106 -18.51 10.55 -28.14
C ASN A 106 -18.92 9.67 -26.95
N GLU A 107 -18.24 9.76 -25.80
CA GLU A 107 -18.46 8.92 -24.60
C GLU A 107 -18.27 7.41 -24.84
N GLU A 108 -17.57 7.02 -25.92
CA GLU A 108 -17.22 5.63 -26.17
C GLU A 108 -15.92 5.28 -25.43
N ALA A 109 -16.02 4.28 -24.53
CA ALA A 109 -14.86 3.79 -23.81
C ALA A 109 -13.97 2.91 -24.72
N PHE A 110 -12.68 3.16 -24.73
CA PHE A 110 -11.71 2.34 -25.42
C PHE A 110 -10.51 2.05 -24.51
N ARG A 111 -9.83 0.93 -24.79
CA ARG A 111 -8.66 0.52 -24.00
C ARG A 111 -7.39 0.96 -24.71
N VAL A 112 -6.45 1.46 -23.92
CA VAL A 112 -5.15 1.92 -24.40
C VAL A 112 -4.07 1.34 -23.50
N SER A 113 -3.10 0.66 -24.08
CA SER A 113 -1.91 0.24 -23.33
C SER A 113 -1.18 1.46 -22.77
N LEU A 114 -0.53 1.30 -21.62
CA LEU A 114 0.30 2.34 -21.02
C LEU A 114 1.38 2.84 -21.99
N GLU A 115 1.84 2.01 -22.95
CA GLU A 115 2.76 2.42 -24.02
C GLU A 115 2.22 3.59 -24.86
N SER A 116 0.91 3.74 -24.93
CA SER A 116 0.24 4.85 -25.62
C SER A 116 -0.04 6.05 -24.69
N TRP A 117 0.68 6.17 -23.59
CA TRP A 117 0.52 7.20 -22.55
C TRP A 117 0.49 8.65 -23.11
N ARG A 118 1.12 8.89 -24.26
CA ARG A 118 1.09 10.20 -24.93
C ARG A 118 -0.32 10.66 -25.27
N GLN A 119 -1.27 9.75 -25.47
CA GLN A 119 -2.68 10.09 -25.70
C GLN A 119 -3.33 10.65 -24.44
N VAL A 120 -2.91 10.20 -23.26
CA VAL A 120 -3.36 10.74 -21.97
C VAL A 120 -2.66 12.06 -21.67
N ALA A 121 -1.34 12.11 -21.86
CA ALA A 121 -0.53 13.31 -21.62
C ALA A 121 -0.90 14.47 -22.54
N GLY A 122 -1.41 14.17 -23.75
CA GLY A 122 -1.87 15.17 -24.72
C GLY A 122 -3.22 15.83 -24.36
N ARG A 123 -3.90 15.41 -23.31
CA ARG A 123 -5.13 16.06 -22.84
C ARG A 123 -4.82 17.45 -22.29
N GLU A 124 -5.68 18.40 -22.59
CA GLU A 124 -5.39 19.83 -22.36
C GLU A 124 -5.33 20.18 -20.87
N SER A 125 -6.25 19.63 -20.04
CA SER A 125 -6.31 19.96 -18.64
C SER A 125 -5.63 18.93 -17.75
N LYS A 126 -5.08 19.38 -16.62
CA LYS A 126 -4.53 18.50 -15.58
C LYS A 126 -5.62 17.61 -14.97
N GLU A 127 -6.81 18.14 -14.81
CA GLU A 127 -7.98 17.47 -14.24
C GLU A 127 -8.39 16.28 -15.10
N GLU A 128 -8.43 16.43 -16.42
CA GLU A 128 -8.75 15.35 -17.36
C GLU A 128 -7.68 14.26 -17.33
N ARG A 129 -6.39 14.63 -17.26
CA ARG A 129 -5.31 13.64 -17.13
C ARG A 129 -5.44 12.84 -15.85
N ILE A 130 -5.68 13.50 -14.70
CA ILE A 130 -5.89 12.83 -13.42
C ILE A 130 -7.09 11.88 -13.50
N GLU A 131 -8.19 12.29 -14.09
CA GLU A 131 -9.39 11.48 -14.19
C GLU A 131 -9.17 10.22 -15.03
N SER A 132 -8.45 10.35 -16.13
CA SER A 132 -8.11 9.23 -17.01
C SER A 132 -7.23 8.17 -16.36
N ILE A 133 -6.33 8.54 -15.45
CA ILE A 133 -5.40 7.60 -14.81
C ILE A 133 -5.83 7.15 -13.42
N ARG A 134 -6.83 7.83 -12.79
CA ARG A 134 -7.27 7.53 -11.43
C ARG A 134 -7.63 6.07 -11.22
N PRO A 135 -8.41 5.40 -12.08
CA PRO A 135 -8.75 3.99 -11.90
C PRO A 135 -7.52 3.08 -11.86
N ALA A 136 -6.56 3.30 -12.77
CA ALA A 136 -5.32 2.52 -12.80
C ALA A 136 -4.45 2.79 -11.57
N ASN A 137 -4.35 4.05 -11.15
CA ASN A 137 -3.60 4.43 -9.96
C ASN A 137 -4.16 3.78 -8.69
N ASP A 138 -5.48 3.80 -8.51
CA ASP A 138 -6.14 3.18 -7.36
C ASP A 138 -5.96 1.66 -7.36
N LEU A 139 -6.10 1.02 -8.52
CA LEU A 139 -5.90 -0.43 -8.66
C LEU A 139 -4.44 -0.84 -8.41
N LEU A 140 -3.45 -0.07 -8.90
CA LEU A 140 -2.03 -0.30 -8.62
C LEU A 140 -1.72 -0.13 -7.13
N ALA A 141 -2.28 0.91 -6.49
CA ALA A 141 -2.12 1.11 -5.07
C ALA A 141 -2.66 -0.10 -4.27
N HIS A 142 -3.85 -0.60 -4.62
CA HIS A 142 -4.40 -1.81 -4.01
C HIS A 142 -3.55 -3.06 -4.30
N LEU A 143 -3.08 -3.24 -5.53
CA LEU A 143 -2.23 -4.36 -5.93
C LEU A 143 -0.93 -4.38 -5.12
N SER A 144 -0.34 -3.22 -4.83
CA SER A 144 0.93 -3.11 -4.08
C SER A 144 0.91 -3.79 -2.70
N PHE A 145 -0.26 -3.91 -2.09
CA PHE A 145 -0.43 -4.59 -0.80
C PHE A 145 -0.56 -6.12 -0.93
N ARG A 146 -1.03 -6.62 -2.07
CA ARG A 146 -1.34 -8.04 -2.30
C ARG A 146 -0.40 -8.72 -3.28
N CYS A 147 0.35 -7.96 -4.07
CA CYS A 147 1.27 -8.50 -5.06
C CYS A 147 2.35 -9.37 -4.44
N PHE A 148 2.92 -10.27 -5.26
CA PHE A 148 4.15 -10.95 -4.89
C PHE A 148 5.26 -9.92 -4.58
N PRO A 149 6.04 -10.10 -3.50
CA PRO A 149 6.91 -9.04 -2.98
C PRO A 149 7.92 -8.44 -3.98
N THR A 150 8.40 -9.22 -4.95
CA THR A 150 9.35 -8.75 -5.98
C THR A 150 8.73 -7.73 -6.94
N PHE A 151 7.42 -7.69 -7.07
CA PHE A 151 6.72 -6.72 -7.93
C PHE A 151 6.54 -5.33 -7.30
N ARG A 152 6.74 -5.18 -6.00
CA ARG A 152 6.54 -3.89 -5.32
C ARG A 152 7.35 -2.74 -5.89
N PRO A 153 8.67 -2.89 -6.19
CA PRO A 153 9.43 -1.82 -6.84
C PRO A 153 8.89 -1.45 -8.22
N VAL A 154 8.45 -2.46 -8.99
CA VAL A 154 7.87 -2.27 -10.33
C VAL A 154 6.55 -1.50 -10.23
N ILE A 155 5.64 -1.90 -9.33
CA ILE A 155 4.38 -1.21 -9.10
C ILE A 155 4.61 0.24 -8.63
N ALA A 156 5.58 0.47 -7.74
CA ALA A 156 5.96 1.82 -7.31
C ALA A 156 6.44 2.69 -8.47
N GLY A 157 7.17 2.10 -9.41
CA GLY A 157 7.59 2.76 -10.64
C GLY A 157 6.39 3.15 -11.53
N TYR A 158 5.43 2.24 -11.74
CA TYR A 158 4.23 2.55 -12.52
C TYR A 158 3.37 3.64 -11.86
N LEU A 159 3.23 3.63 -10.52
CA LEU A 159 2.55 4.70 -9.78
C LEU A 159 3.24 6.06 -10.01
N LYS A 160 4.58 6.08 -10.06
CA LYS A 160 5.32 7.29 -10.39
C LYS A 160 5.08 7.73 -11.83
N ILE A 161 5.14 6.83 -12.81
CA ILE A 161 4.85 7.11 -14.21
C ILE A 161 3.45 7.74 -14.36
N LEU A 162 2.43 7.17 -13.75
CA LEU A 162 1.08 7.72 -13.78
C LEU A 162 1.02 9.13 -13.14
N SER A 163 1.72 9.34 -12.04
CA SER A 163 1.81 10.66 -11.40
C SER A 163 2.48 11.70 -12.32
N ASP A 164 3.55 11.33 -13.01
CA ASP A 164 4.27 12.21 -13.92
C ASP A 164 3.44 12.52 -15.19
N ILE A 165 2.66 11.54 -15.70
CA ILE A 165 1.66 11.77 -16.75
C ILE A 165 0.62 12.80 -16.31
N ALA A 166 0.08 12.68 -15.08
CA ALA A 166 -0.88 13.62 -14.53
C ALA A 166 -0.31 15.05 -14.45
N ASP A 167 0.96 15.14 -14.06
CA ASP A 167 1.67 16.41 -13.95
C ASP A 167 2.15 16.98 -15.29
N GLY A 168 2.03 16.21 -16.39
CA GLY A 168 2.45 16.62 -17.73
C GLY A 168 3.98 16.60 -17.95
N LYS A 169 4.71 15.79 -17.16
CA LYS A 169 6.17 15.65 -17.23
C LYS A 169 6.56 14.58 -18.25
N THR A 170 6.41 14.88 -19.53
CA THR A 170 6.57 13.93 -20.63
C THR A 170 7.98 13.35 -20.76
N ASP A 171 9.01 14.15 -20.54
CA ASP A 171 10.40 13.72 -20.67
C ASP A 171 10.79 12.71 -19.59
N GLU A 172 10.35 12.92 -18.34
CA GLU A 172 10.57 12.00 -17.23
C GLU A 172 9.86 10.65 -17.46
N VAL A 173 8.65 10.69 -18.04
CA VAL A 173 7.87 9.49 -18.37
C VAL A 173 8.55 8.68 -19.46
N GLU A 174 9.06 9.32 -20.50
CA GLU A 174 9.76 8.65 -21.61
C GLU A 174 11.02 7.92 -21.11
N GLU A 175 11.85 8.59 -20.31
CA GLU A 175 13.05 8.01 -19.71
C GLU A 175 12.72 6.80 -18.82
N MET A 176 11.63 6.88 -18.06
CA MET A 176 11.22 5.78 -17.19
C MET A 176 10.69 4.58 -17.96
N ILE A 177 9.89 4.78 -19.00
CA ILE A 177 9.31 3.68 -19.81
C ILE A 177 10.40 2.98 -20.62
N GLU A 178 11.42 3.70 -21.10
CA GLU A 178 12.56 3.11 -21.80
C GLU A 178 13.53 2.35 -20.89
N ASN A 179 13.37 2.47 -19.56
CA ASN A 179 14.22 1.77 -18.63
C ASN A 179 13.94 0.25 -18.67
N PRO A 180 14.96 -0.60 -18.91
CA PRO A 180 14.81 -2.07 -19.00
C PRO A 180 14.13 -2.70 -17.78
N MET A 181 14.18 -2.06 -16.62
CA MET A 181 13.52 -2.53 -15.40
C MET A 181 11.99 -2.61 -15.54
N PHE A 182 11.39 -1.80 -16.43
CA PHE A 182 9.95 -1.80 -16.73
C PHE A 182 9.59 -2.65 -17.95
N LEU A 183 10.57 -2.88 -18.84
CA LEU A 183 10.39 -3.66 -20.07
C LEU A 183 10.51 -5.18 -19.86
N HIS A 184 11.08 -5.64 -18.75
CA HIS A 184 11.37 -7.05 -18.51
C HIS A 184 10.86 -7.56 -17.17
N ILE A 185 9.54 -7.63 -17.00
CA ILE A 185 8.94 -8.52 -15.99
C ILE A 185 9.39 -9.97 -16.27
N ASP A 186 9.58 -10.33 -17.53
CA ASP A 186 10.10 -11.64 -17.96
C ASP A 186 11.50 -11.99 -17.42
N CYS A 187 12.34 -11.01 -17.09
CA CYS A 187 13.67 -11.25 -16.52
C CYS A 187 13.70 -11.55 -15.02
N LEU A 188 12.59 -11.36 -14.30
CA LEU A 188 12.49 -11.68 -12.87
C LEU A 188 12.01 -13.12 -12.63
N LEU A 189 11.70 -13.88 -13.67
CA LEU A 189 11.16 -15.24 -13.64
C LEU A 189 12.21 -16.34 -13.85
N TYR A 190 13.51 -15.98 -14.01
CA TYR A 190 14.60 -16.94 -14.15
C TYR A 190 15.69 -16.78 -13.12
#